data_90d267e80c2e965dd0a477a04b768f79
#
_entry.id   90d267e80c2e965dd0a477a04b768f79
#
_cell.length_a   1.000
_cell.length_b   1.000
_cell.length_c   1.000
_cell.angle_alpha   90.00
_cell.angle_beta   90.00
_cell.angle_gamma   90.00
#
_symmetry.space_group_name_H-M   'P 1'
#
loop_
_entity.id
_entity.type
_entity.pdbx_description
1 polymer ?
#
loop_
_entity_poly.entity_id
_entity_poly.type
_entity_poly.pdbx_seq_one_letter_code
_entity_poly.pdbx_strand_id
1 'polypeptide(L)'
;MKQNYAEYHFSKTEILKYLIQSIMLCGAMDYLFYQNWWLMLLTVPVTVLFMRLKKKGLIRERKRKLNYQFKDALNALSVAVQAGYSVENAVAACSRDLERLYPKETDIVKEFHYIETQLRVSVPVEELLLSLGDRSGIEDVENFAAVFYTAKRTGGDMNRIIQTSARMLGDKIDVRK
;
A
#
# COMPACT_ATOMS: atom_id res chain seq x y z
N MET A 1 0.18 -13.08 7.76
CA MET A 1 0.85 -12.12 8.66
C MET A 1 0.32 -10.72 8.34
N LYS A 2 -0.38 -10.04 9.27
CA LYS A 2 -0.98 -8.72 9.01
C LYS A 2 0.13 -7.68 8.85
N GLN A 3 0.26 -7.09 7.67
CA GLN A 3 1.20 -5.99 7.44
C GLN A 3 0.56 -4.64 7.78
N ASN A 4 1.28 -3.79 8.52
CA ASN A 4 0.88 -2.41 8.78
C ASN A 4 1.65 -1.49 7.82
N TYR A 5 0.95 -0.82 6.92
CA TYR A 5 1.54 0.06 5.89
C TYR A 5 1.88 1.47 6.40
N ALA A 6 1.47 1.80 7.62
CA ALA A 6 1.87 3.05 8.28
C ALA A 6 3.32 3.00 8.78
N GLU A 7 3.89 1.79 8.97
CA GLU A 7 5.26 1.61 9.46
C GLU A 7 6.15 1.02 8.36
N TYR A 8 7.14 1.78 7.93
CA TYR A 8 8.19 1.31 7.05
C TYR A 8 9.40 0.89 7.88
N HIS A 9 9.72 -0.40 7.85
CA HIS A 9 10.97 -0.92 8.40
C HIS A 9 12.04 -0.91 7.31
N PHE A 10 13.06 -0.07 7.48
CA PHE A 10 14.21 -0.09 6.59
C PHE A 10 14.89 -1.45 6.63
N SER A 11 15.20 -2.01 5.46
CA SER A 11 16.11 -3.15 5.38
C SER A 11 17.50 -2.71 5.89
N LYS A 12 18.21 -3.62 6.58
CA LYS A 12 19.58 -3.34 7.07
C LYS A 12 20.51 -2.86 5.95
N THR A 13 20.30 -3.35 4.73
CA THR A 13 21.05 -2.95 3.52
C THR A 13 20.72 -1.54 3.05
N GLU A 14 19.48 -1.08 3.20
CA GLU A 14 19.06 0.28 2.87
C GLU A 14 19.63 1.28 3.87
N ILE A 15 19.56 0.96 5.17
CA ILE A 15 20.17 1.78 6.22
C ILE A 15 21.65 1.94 5.96
N LEU A 16 22.35 0.85 5.64
CA LEU A 16 23.79 0.87 5.37
C LEU A 16 24.12 1.72 4.12
N LYS A 17 23.36 1.59 3.03
CA LYS A 17 23.53 2.42 1.83
C LYS A 17 23.35 3.91 2.10
N TYR A 18 22.31 4.29 2.82
CA TYR A 18 22.07 5.70 3.15
C TYR A 18 23.07 6.25 4.15
N LEU A 19 23.57 5.42 5.07
CA LEU A 19 24.65 5.79 6.00
C LEU A 19 25.95 6.05 5.25
N ILE A 20 26.34 5.15 4.33
CA ILE A 20 27.54 5.32 3.51
C ILE A 20 27.41 6.56 2.63
N GLN A 21 26.27 6.77 1.96
CA GLN A 21 26.04 7.94 1.13
C GLN A 21 26.09 9.25 1.93
N SER A 22 25.55 9.25 3.14
CA SER A 22 25.60 10.41 4.05
C SER A 22 27.02 10.70 4.52
N ILE A 23 27.76 9.67 4.93
CA ILE A 23 29.17 9.81 5.37
C ILE A 23 30.03 10.31 4.20
N MET A 24 29.81 9.81 2.99
CA MET A 24 30.55 10.22 1.80
C MET A 24 30.28 11.70 1.44
N LEU A 25 29.02 12.13 1.51
CA LEU A 25 28.63 13.52 1.27
C LEU A 25 29.22 14.46 2.33
N CYS A 26 29.17 14.05 3.60
CA CYS A 26 29.71 14.83 4.71
C CYS A 26 31.23 14.89 4.67
N GLY A 27 31.91 13.78 4.34
CA GLY A 27 33.37 13.75 4.19
C GLY A 27 33.86 14.60 3.02
N ALA A 28 33.10 14.67 1.92
CA ALA A 28 33.40 15.59 0.82
C ALA A 28 33.26 17.05 1.23
N MET A 29 32.23 17.39 2.01
CA MET A 29 32.02 18.75 2.54
C MET A 29 33.11 19.13 3.55
N ASP A 30 33.50 18.20 4.42
CA ASP A 30 34.54 18.43 5.42
C ASP A 30 35.93 18.66 4.79
N TYR A 31 36.23 17.91 3.70
CA TYR A 31 37.43 18.09 2.90
C TYR A 31 37.49 19.46 2.18
N LEU A 32 36.32 19.97 1.73
CA LEU A 32 36.20 21.24 1.02
C LEU A 32 36.25 22.47 1.96
N PHE A 33 35.81 22.36 3.21
CA PHE A 33 35.59 23.47 4.14
C PHE A 33 36.59 23.52 5.29
N TYR A 34 37.85 23.17 5.09
CA TYR A 34 38.94 23.34 6.07
C TYR A 34 38.67 22.78 7.48
N GLN A 35 38.93 21.45 7.64
CA GLN A 35 39.29 20.78 8.91
C GLN A 35 38.70 21.36 10.22
N ASN A 36 37.42 21.70 10.26
CA ASN A 36 36.82 22.21 11.47
C ASN A 36 36.06 21.08 12.18
N TRP A 37 36.65 20.48 13.20
CA TRP A 37 36.11 19.36 14.01
C TRP A 37 34.68 19.55 14.47
N TRP A 38 34.22 20.79 14.68
CA TRP A 38 32.86 21.14 15.08
C TRP A 38 31.81 20.84 13.99
N LEU A 39 32.19 20.85 12.73
CA LEU A 39 31.28 20.51 11.61
C LEU A 39 30.94 19.01 11.59
N MET A 40 31.86 18.17 12.08
CA MET A 40 31.63 16.74 12.21
C MET A 40 30.45 16.39 13.16
N LEU A 41 30.28 17.21 14.22
CA LEU A 41 29.16 17.04 15.15
C LEU A 41 27.81 17.40 14.53
N LEU A 42 27.78 18.31 13.54
CA LEU A 42 26.57 18.74 12.82
C LEU A 42 26.08 17.68 11.82
N THR A 43 26.96 16.76 11.39
CA THR A 43 26.62 15.73 10.40
C THR A 43 25.62 14.70 10.93
N VAL A 44 25.65 14.40 12.23
CA VAL A 44 24.76 13.42 12.86
C VAL A 44 23.29 13.86 12.79
N PRO A 45 22.89 15.08 13.25
CA PRO A 45 21.50 15.50 13.15
C PRO A 45 21.02 15.66 11.70
N VAL A 46 21.88 16.08 10.78
CA VAL A 46 21.54 16.18 9.35
C VAL A 46 21.24 14.81 8.76
N THR A 47 22.04 13.78 9.07
CA THR A 47 21.83 12.41 8.62
C THR A 47 20.50 11.86 9.14
N VAL A 48 20.19 12.06 10.41
CA VAL A 48 18.92 11.62 11.02
C VAL A 48 17.73 12.32 10.36
N LEU A 49 17.83 13.62 10.13
CA LEU A 49 16.78 14.39 9.45
C LEU A 49 16.56 13.89 8.00
N PHE A 50 17.65 13.66 7.26
CA PHE A 50 17.60 13.13 5.91
C PHE A 50 16.94 11.74 5.86
N MET A 51 17.29 10.85 6.78
CA MET A 51 16.66 9.52 6.89
C MET A 51 15.15 9.63 7.19
N ARG A 52 14.74 10.56 8.07
CA ARG A 52 13.31 10.79 8.38
C ARG A 52 12.54 11.30 7.17
N LEU A 53 13.11 12.21 6.40
CA LEU A 53 12.49 12.73 5.17
C LEU A 53 12.37 11.66 4.09
N LYS A 54 13.41 10.87 3.89
CA LYS A 54 13.40 9.73 2.96
C LYS A 54 12.38 8.66 3.35
N LYS A 55 12.28 8.35 4.65
CA LYS A 55 11.27 7.39 5.15
C LYS A 55 9.85 7.82 4.78
N LYS A 56 9.52 9.10 5.01
CA LYS A 56 8.20 9.64 4.63
C LYS A 56 7.94 9.55 3.12
N GLY A 57 8.96 9.80 2.30
CA GLY A 57 8.88 9.67 0.85
C GLY A 57 8.58 8.24 0.40
N LEU A 58 9.33 7.28 0.93
CA LEU A 58 9.17 5.85 0.62
C LEU A 58 7.81 5.29 1.06
N ILE A 59 7.32 5.68 2.25
CA ILE A 59 5.96 5.31 2.70
C ILE A 59 4.91 5.87 1.74
N ARG A 60 5.04 7.13 1.34
CA ARG A 60 4.09 7.77 0.41
C ARG A 60 4.11 7.09 -0.97
N GLU A 61 5.28 6.75 -1.47
CA GLU A 61 5.43 6.03 -2.74
C GLU A 61 4.84 4.62 -2.67
N ARG A 62 5.11 3.88 -1.58
CA ARG A 62 4.52 2.56 -1.34
C ARG A 62 2.98 2.62 -1.28
N LYS A 63 2.43 3.58 -0.54
CA LYS A 63 0.97 3.80 -0.46
C LYS A 63 0.38 4.16 -1.83
N ARG A 64 1.05 5.04 -2.58
CA ARG A 64 0.62 5.39 -3.94
C ARG A 64 0.61 4.18 -4.85
N LYS A 65 1.67 3.36 -4.81
CA LYS A 65 1.77 2.12 -5.61
C LYS A 65 0.66 1.13 -5.23
N LEU A 66 0.43 0.93 -3.94
CA LEU A 66 -0.66 0.07 -3.45
C LEU A 66 -2.03 0.59 -3.89
N ASN A 67 -2.26 1.91 -3.90
CA ASN A 67 -3.51 2.50 -4.36
C ASN A 67 -3.77 2.23 -5.86
N TYR A 68 -2.74 2.33 -6.72
CA TYR A 68 -2.84 1.96 -8.13
C TYR A 68 -3.19 0.48 -8.30
N GLN A 69 -2.53 -0.40 -7.55
CA GLN A 69 -2.78 -1.83 -7.60
C GLN A 69 -4.17 -2.20 -7.06
N PHE A 70 -4.67 -1.45 -6.08
CA PHE A 70 -6.02 -1.60 -5.57
C PHE A 70 -7.10 -1.23 -6.60
N LYS A 71 -6.85 -0.22 -7.46
CA LYS A 71 -7.70 0.06 -8.62
C LYS A 71 -7.86 -1.18 -9.51
N ASP A 72 -6.74 -1.85 -9.81
CA ASP A 72 -6.78 -3.05 -10.67
C ASP A 72 -7.49 -4.21 -9.98
N ALA A 73 -7.34 -4.34 -8.66
CA ALA A 73 -8.10 -5.30 -7.87
C ALA A 73 -9.61 -5.01 -7.89
N LEU A 74 -10.03 -3.76 -7.76
CA LEU A 74 -11.44 -3.39 -7.86
C LEU A 74 -12.01 -3.63 -9.26
N ASN A 75 -11.22 -3.40 -10.31
CA ASN A 75 -11.64 -3.72 -11.67
C ASN A 75 -11.83 -5.22 -11.85
N ALA A 76 -10.90 -6.05 -11.39
CA ALA A 76 -11.02 -7.51 -11.44
C ALA A 76 -12.23 -8.01 -10.64
N LEU A 77 -12.45 -7.46 -9.43
CA LEU A 77 -13.65 -7.75 -8.64
C LEU A 77 -14.93 -7.37 -9.37
N SER A 78 -14.97 -6.19 -10.00
CA SER A 78 -16.13 -5.70 -10.75
C SER A 78 -16.47 -6.63 -11.89
N VAL A 79 -15.47 -7.09 -12.66
CA VAL A 79 -15.67 -8.04 -13.76
C VAL A 79 -16.19 -9.38 -13.26
N ALA A 80 -15.62 -9.93 -12.19
CA ALA A 80 -16.05 -11.21 -11.62
C ALA A 80 -17.49 -11.15 -11.10
N VAL A 81 -17.87 -10.07 -10.43
CA VAL A 81 -19.23 -9.87 -9.92
C VAL A 81 -20.23 -9.69 -11.07
N GLN A 82 -19.87 -8.97 -12.14
CA GLN A 82 -20.68 -8.86 -13.35
C GLN A 82 -20.88 -10.21 -14.06
N ALA A 83 -19.90 -11.10 -13.97
CA ALA A 83 -19.99 -12.47 -14.49
C ALA A 83 -20.87 -13.38 -13.60
N GLY A 84 -21.46 -12.85 -12.52
CA GLY A 84 -22.39 -13.58 -11.65
C GLY A 84 -21.73 -14.33 -10.49
N TYR A 85 -20.44 -14.11 -10.21
CA TYR A 85 -19.81 -14.69 -9.03
C TYR A 85 -20.36 -14.06 -7.75
N SER A 86 -20.49 -14.87 -6.68
CA SER A 86 -20.67 -14.31 -5.34
C SER A 86 -19.45 -13.47 -4.97
N VAL A 87 -19.60 -12.52 -4.05
CA VAL A 87 -18.50 -11.63 -3.64
C VAL A 87 -17.29 -12.41 -3.16
N GLU A 88 -17.50 -13.46 -2.41
CA GLU A 88 -16.45 -14.33 -1.87
C GLU A 88 -15.69 -15.04 -3.00
N ASN A 89 -16.42 -15.56 -3.99
CA ASN A 89 -15.83 -16.19 -5.18
C ASN A 89 -15.16 -15.17 -6.10
N ALA A 90 -15.70 -13.95 -6.18
CA ALA A 90 -15.09 -12.85 -6.93
C ALA A 90 -13.74 -12.45 -6.32
N VAL A 91 -13.59 -12.43 -4.99
CA VAL A 91 -12.32 -12.20 -4.32
C VAL A 91 -11.29 -13.28 -4.66
N ALA A 92 -11.69 -14.55 -4.65
CA ALA A 92 -10.81 -15.65 -5.04
C ALA A 92 -10.39 -15.59 -6.52
N ALA A 93 -11.29 -15.15 -7.42
CA ALA A 93 -10.96 -14.91 -8.83
C ALA A 93 -10.00 -13.73 -8.98
N CYS A 94 -10.26 -12.63 -8.28
CA CYS A 94 -9.41 -11.45 -8.25
C CYS A 94 -7.99 -11.76 -7.74
N SER A 95 -7.86 -12.56 -6.68
CA SER A 95 -6.56 -13.01 -6.15
C SER A 95 -5.72 -13.69 -7.24
N ARG A 96 -6.31 -14.59 -8.01
CA ARG A 96 -5.63 -15.28 -9.13
C ARG A 96 -5.26 -14.33 -10.27
N ASP A 97 -6.11 -13.36 -10.59
CA ASP A 97 -5.83 -12.38 -11.64
C ASP A 97 -4.72 -11.43 -11.23
N LEU A 98 -4.68 -11.01 -9.97
CA LEU A 98 -3.60 -10.20 -9.43
C LEU A 98 -2.24 -10.94 -9.43
N GLU A 99 -2.23 -12.25 -9.16
CA GLU A 99 -1.01 -13.08 -9.27
C GLU A 99 -0.47 -13.19 -10.70
N ARG A 100 -1.33 -13.02 -11.71
CA ARG A 100 -0.91 -12.98 -13.12
C ARG A 100 -0.39 -11.61 -13.53
N LEU A 101 -0.95 -10.54 -12.96
CA LEU A 101 -0.60 -9.15 -13.30
C LEU A 101 0.65 -8.66 -12.56
N TYR A 102 0.88 -9.16 -11.35
CA TYR A 102 1.92 -8.67 -10.46
C TYR A 102 2.80 -9.79 -9.89
N PRO A 103 4.08 -9.50 -9.60
CA PRO A 103 4.92 -10.44 -8.86
C PRO A 103 4.32 -10.82 -7.51
N LYS A 104 4.52 -12.07 -7.09
CA LYS A 104 4.01 -12.60 -5.80
C LYS A 104 4.43 -11.81 -4.58
N GLU A 105 5.58 -11.11 -4.67
CA GLU A 105 6.11 -10.29 -3.59
C GLU A 105 5.38 -8.94 -3.41
N THR A 106 4.48 -8.59 -4.34
CA THR A 106 3.75 -7.33 -4.35
C THR A 106 2.74 -7.27 -3.20
N ASP A 107 2.62 -6.11 -2.57
CA ASP A 107 1.76 -5.92 -1.41
C ASP A 107 0.29 -6.28 -1.69
N ILE A 108 -0.25 -5.89 -2.85
CA ILE A 108 -1.65 -6.20 -3.21
C ILE A 108 -1.89 -7.71 -3.37
N VAL A 109 -0.94 -8.45 -3.96
CA VAL A 109 -1.05 -9.91 -4.14
C VAL A 109 -1.04 -10.59 -2.77
N LYS A 110 -0.15 -10.19 -1.88
CA LYS A 110 -0.09 -10.73 -0.49
C LYS A 110 -1.38 -10.47 0.29
N GLU A 111 -1.95 -9.27 0.15
CA GLU A 111 -3.19 -8.92 0.85
C GLU A 111 -4.39 -9.70 0.30
N PHE A 112 -4.55 -9.79 -1.02
CA PHE A 112 -5.66 -10.56 -1.59
C PHE A 112 -5.51 -12.07 -1.36
N HIS A 113 -4.31 -12.60 -1.39
CA HIS A 113 -4.04 -13.98 -1.00
C HIS A 113 -4.36 -14.23 0.49
N TYR A 114 -4.02 -13.27 1.36
CA TYR A 114 -4.40 -13.33 2.78
C TYR A 114 -5.94 -13.31 2.93
N ILE A 115 -6.64 -12.40 2.25
CA ILE A 115 -8.10 -12.31 2.29
C ILE A 115 -8.72 -13.63 1.80
N GLU A 116 -8.27 -14.17 0.67
CA GLU A 116 -8.75 -15.46 0.15
C GLU A 116 -8.57 -16.59 1.17
N THR A 117 -7.41 -16.65 1.84
CA THR A 117 -7.14 -17.66 2.86
C THR A 117 -8.07 -17.53 4.06
N GLN A 118 -8.37 -16.30 4.51
CA GLN A 118 -9.27 -16.04 5.62
C GLN A 118 -10.74 -16.33 5.27
N LEU A 119 -11.15 -16.08 4.03
CA LEU A 119 -12.47 -16.48 3.54
C LEU A 119 -12.70 -18.01 3.63
N ARG A 120 -11.66 -18.80 3.37
CA ARG A 120 -11.74 -20.28 3.49
C ARG A 120 -12.01 -20.76 4.92
N VAL A 121 -11.67 -19.98 5.93
CA VAL A 121 -11.97 -20.25 7.34
C VAL A 121 -13.18 -19.42 7.83
N SER A 122 -14.02 -19.00 6.89
CA SER A 122 -15.32 -18.35 7.14
C SER A 122 -15.24 -16.98 7.83
N VAL A 123 -14.14 -16.25 7.70
CA VAL A 123 -14.09 -14.86 8.15
C VAL A 123 -14.88 -14.00 7.16
N PRO A 124 -15.80 -13.11 7.63
CA PRO A 124 -16.61 -12.27 6.75
C PRO A 124 -15.75 -11.36 5.86
N VAL A 125 -16.07 -11.29 4.56
CA VAL A 125 -15.33 -10.48 3.58
C VAL A 125 -15.31 -9.00 3.93
N GLU A 126 -16.40 -8.49 4.48
CA GLU A 126 -16.53 -7.09 4.90
C GLU A 126 -15.57 -6.72 6.04
N GLU A 127 -15.31 -7.63 6.96
CA GLU A 127 -14.34 -7.42 8.03
C GLU A 127 -12.89 -7.45 7.52
N LEU A 128 -12.62 -8.32 6.56
CA LEU A 128 -11.30 -8.43 5.94
C LEU A 128 -10.96 -7.18 5.14
N LEU A 129 -11.91 -6.67 4.36
CA LEU A 129 -11.75 -5.42 3.60
C LEU A 129 -11.62 -4.21 4.53
N LEU A 130 -12.41 -4.14 5.61
CA LEU A 130 -12.29 -3.07 6.60
C LEU A 130 -10.90 -3.10 7.26
N SER A 131 -10.43 -4.27 7.66
CA SER A 131 -9.07 -4.44 8.19
C SER A 131 -7.98 -4.04 7.19
N LEU A 132 -8.19 -4.26 5.88
CA LEU A 132 -7.28 -3.77 4.84
C LEU A 132 -7.29 -2.25 4.76
N GLY A 133 -8.46 -1.62 4.81
CA GLY A 133 -8.61 -0.16 4.87
C GLY A 133 -7.77 0.43 5.99
N ASP A 134 -8.05 0.02 7.22
CA ASP A 134 -7.38 0.51 8.44
C ASP A 134 -5.85 0.35 8.38
N ARG A 135 -5.36 -0.79 7.91
CA ARG A 135 -3.92 -1.08 7.85
C ARG A 135 -3.20 -0.36 6.71
N SER A 136 -3.89 -0.13 5.61
CA SER A 136 -3.31 0.56 4.45
C SER A 136 -3.07 2.04 4.74
N GLY A 137 -3.97 2.67 5.52
CA GLY A 137 -4.00 4.10 5.74
C GLY A 137 -4.07 4.86 4.41
N ILE A 138 -4.80 4.30 3.43
CA ILE A 138 -5.07 4.89 2.12
C ILE A 138 -6.55 5.24 2.08
N GLU A 139 -6.85 6.52 1.98
CA GLU A 139 -8.21 7.07 2.01
C GLU A 139 -9.17 6.35 1.05
N ASP A 140 -8.72 6.04 -0.16
CA ASP A 140 -9.55 5.38 -1.18
C ASP A 140 -9.92 3.94 -0.77
N VAL A 141 -8.99 3.22 -0.12
CA VAL A 141 -9.22 1.85 0.39
C VAL A 141 -10.13 1.88 1.61
N GLU A 142 -9.90 2.83 2.52
CA GLU A 142 -10.72 3.03 3.72
C GLU A 142 -12.18 3.35 3.35
N ASN A 143 -12.38 4.31 2.44
CA ASN A 143 -13.71 4.70 1.97
C ASN A 143 -14.44 3.53 1.30
N PHE A 144 -13.77 2.79 0.41
CA PHE A 144 -14.36 1.59 -0.20
C PHE A 144 -14.76 0.58 0.87
N ALA A 145 -13.87 0.25 1.80
CA ALA A 145 -14.10 -0.74 2.83
C ALA A 145 -15.28 -0.36 3.74
N ALA A 146 -15.38 0.92 4.14
CA ALA A 146 -16.47 1.42 4.97
C ALA A 146 -17.84 1.36 4.26
N VAL A 147 -17.89 1.77 2.99
CA VAL A 147 -19.12 1.69 2.18
C VAL A 147 -19.52 0.24 1.96
N PHE A 148 -18.56 -0.62 1.64
CA PHE A 148 -18.79 -2.05 1.44
C PHE A 148 -19.30 -2.73 2.70
N TYR A 149 -18.67 -2.47 3.85
CA TYR A 149 -19.08 -3.01 5.15
C TYR A 149 -20.51 -2.62 5.49
N THR A 150 -20.85 -1.34 5.36
CA THR A 150 -22.18 -0.83 5.64
C THR A 150 -23.23 -1.49 4.74
N ALA A 151 -22.97 -1.56 3.46
CA ALA A 151 -23.88 -2.12 2.48
C ALA A 151 -24.09 -3.63 2.66
N LYS A 152 -23.05 -4.39 2.96
CA LYS A 152 -23.18 -5.83 3.24
C LYS A 152 -24.09 -6.10 4.44
N ARG A 153 -24.02 -5.26 5.46
CA ARG A 153 -24.86 -5.37 6.67
C ARG A 153 -26.31 -4.90 6.47
N THR A 154 -26.52 -3.93 5.59
CA THR A 154 -27.87 -3.37 5.32
C THR A 154 -28.58 -4.07 4.16
N GLY A 155 -27.96 -5.08 3.54
CA GLY A 155 -28.53 -5.77 2.38
C GLY A 155 -28.45 -4.95 1.09
N GLY A 156 -27.49 -4.04 0.98
CA GLY A 156 -27.30 -3.21 -0.21
C GLY A 156 -26.78 -4.01 -1.42
N ASP A 157 -26.90 -3.40 -2.60
CA ASP A 157 -26.41 -3.97 -3.85
C ASP A 157 -24.87 -3.93 -3.92
N MET A 158 -24.23 -5.03 -3.57
CA MET A 158 -22.78 -5.20 -3.60
C MET A 158 -22.20 -5.00 -5.01
N ASN A 159 -22.91 -5.46 -6.03
CA ASN A 159 -22.45 -5.36 -7.41
C ASN A 159 -22.32 -3.89 -7.81
N ARG A 160 -23.34 -3.11 -7.52
CA ARG A 160 -23.36 -1.68 -7.80
C ARG A 160 -22.25 -0.92 -7.06
N ILE A 161 -21.99 -1.28 -5.80
CA ILE A 161 -20.96 -0.62 -4.99
C ILE A 161 -19.58 -0.90 -5.54
N ILE A 162 -19.25 -2.16 -5.84
CA ILE A 162 -17.97 -2.55 -6.42
C ILE A 162 -17.74 -1.84 -7.77
N GLN A 163 -18.74 -1.85 -8.65
CA GLN A 163 -18.67 -1.20 -9.96
C GLN A 163 -18.47 0.32 -9.85
N THR A 164 -19.26 0.97 -8.99
CA THR A 164 -19.17 2.42 -8.81
C THR A 164 -17.83 2.81 -8.22
N SER A 165 -17.34 2.07 -7.23
CA SER A 165 -16.03 2.32 -6.61
C SER A 165 -14.87 2.11 -7.59
N ALA A 166 -14.93 1.04 -8.41
CA ALA A 166 -13.94 0.79 -9.44
C ALA A 166 -13.87 1.96 -10.45
N ARG A 167 -15.01 2.47 -10.90
CA ARG A 167 -15.11 3.62 -11.81
C ARG A 167 -14.56 4.89 -11.16
N MET A 168 -15.04 5.24 -9.96
CA MET A 168 -14.60 6.47 -9.27
C MET A 168 -13.09 6.47 -9.00
N LEU A 169 -12.53 5.33 -8.60
CA LEU A 169 -11.09 5.23 -8.36
C LEU A 169 -10.32 5.29 -9.68
N GLY A 170 -10.86 4.73 -10.76
CA GLY A 170 -10.33 4.86 -12.12
C GLY A 170 -10.18 6.32 -12.51
N ASP A 171 -11.27 7.06 -12.50
CA ASP A 171 -11.34 8.47 -12.90
C ASP A 171 -10.41 9.35 -12.05
N LYS A 172 -10.38 9.13 -10.73
CA LYS A 172 -9.52 9.87 -9.79
C LYS A 172 -8.03 9.69 -10.08
N ILE A 173 -7.63 8.49 -10.47
CA ILE A 173 -6.23 8.17 -10.76
C ILE A 173 -5.81 8.75 -12.12
N ASP A 174 -6.67 8.69 -13.13
CA ASP A 174 -6.36 9.16 -14.47
C ASP A 174 -6.24 10.69 -14.53
N VAL A 175 -6.98 11.44 -13.70
CA VAL A 175 -6.85 12.91 -13.58
C VAL A 175 -5.53 13.33 -12.88
N ARG A 176 -4.88 12.45 -12.14
CA ARG A 176 -3.63 12.76 -11.40
C ARG A 176 -2.34 12.42 -12.18
N LYS A 177 -2.46 11.95 -13.41
CA LYS A 177 -1.33 11.75 -14.32
C LYS A 177 -1.02 13.04 -15.08
#